data_b5920309882c5620710d0f8922edf102
#
_entry.id   b5920309882c5620710d0f8922edf102
#
_cell.length_a   1.000
_cell.length_b   1.000
_cell.length_c   1.000
_cell.angle_alpha   90.00
_cell.angle_beta   90.00
_cell.angle_gamma   90.00
#
_symmetry.space_group_name_H-M   'P 1'
#
loop_
_entity.id
_entity.type
_entity.pdbx_description
1 polymer ?
#
loop_
_entity_poly.entity_id
_entity_poly.type
_entity_poly.pdbx_seq_one_letter_code
_entity_poly.pdbx_strand_id
1 'polypeptide(L)'
;MIELMTVMLFIAALAAIAVPRFGEYKTRANIAAMQSDLGNLRIAQEEYWAEHHQYVADTASLGVRQTTNVTIQISSQGLAGGYTAVATHTNVPGRQCTVAMGVEAAPREQGAIYCGPIPAAPSVP
;
A
#
# COMPACT_ATOMS: atom_id res chain seq x y z
N MET A 1 -10.18 5.35 -49.79
CA MET A 1 -10.90 6.30 -48.92
C MET A 1 -11.82 5.60 -47.95
N ILE A 2 -12.70 4.72 -48.40
CA ILE A 2 -13.59 3.90 -47.53
C ILE A 2 -12.79 2.97 -46.61
N GLU A 3 -11.71 2.39 -47.08
CA GLU A 3 -10.82 1.52 -46.34
C GLU A 3 -10.17 2.21 -45.12
N LEU A 4 -9.72 3.47 -45.32
CA LEU A 4 -9.17 4.30 -44.23
C LEU A 4 -10.25 4.64 -43.19
N MET A 5 -11.47 4.96 -43.65
CA MET A 5 -12.57 5.26 -42.72
C MET A 5 -12.97 4.05 -41.91
N THR A 6 -12.96 2.86 -42.50
CA THR A 6 -13.28 1.59 -41.79
C THR A 6 -12.26 1.31 -40.70
N VAL A 7 -10.97 1.48 -40.98
CA VAL A 7 -9.89 1.29 -39.98
C VAL A 7 -10.03 2.28 -38.82
N MET A 8 -10.32 3.57 -39.14
CA MET A 8 -10.55 4.59 -38.11
C MET A 8 -11.74 4.27 -37.21
N LEU A 9 -12.81 3.70 -37.77
CA LEU A 9 -13.98 3.28 -37.03
C LEU A 9 -13.64 2.14 -36.02
N PHE A 10 -12.85 1.14 -36.45
CA PHE A 10 -12.42 0.06 -35.58
C PHE A 10 -11.51 0.55 -34.46
N ILE A 11 -10.57 1.43 -34.74
CA ILE A 11 -9.69 2.02 -33.73
C ILE A 11 -10.49 2.81 -32.70
N ALA A 12 -11.46 3.62 -33.15
CA ALA A 12 -12.32 4.40 -32.27
C ALA A 12 -13.18 3.51 -31.35
N ALA A 13 -13.72 2.41 -31.89
CA ALA A 13 -14.50 1.44 -31.11
C ALA A 13 -13.66 0.74 -30.04
N LEU A 14 -12.44 0.33 -30.37
CA LEU A 14 -11.51 -0.31 -29.43
C LEU A 14 -11.04 0.69 -28.36
N ALA A 15 -10.77 1.94 -28.74
CA ALA A 15 -10.38 2.99 -27.80
C ALA A 15 -11.50 3.30 -26.79
N ALA A 16 -12.75 3.30 -27.21
CA ALA A 16 -13.90 3.55 -26.34
C ALA A 16 -14.04 2.51 -25.20
N ILE A 17 -13.59 1.28 -25.41
CA ILE A 17 -13.61 0.22 -24.38
C ILE A 17 -12.39 0.32 -23.45
N ALA A 18 -11.23 0.70 -23.98
CA ALA A 18 -9.97 0.73 -23.22
C ALA A 18 -9.88 1.88 -22.21
N VAL A 19 -10.34 3.07 -22.58
CA VAL A 19 -10.17 4.28 -21.77
C VAL A 19 -10.89 4.24 -20.41
N PRO A 20 -12.15 3.78 -20.29
CA PRO A 20 -12.84 3.80 -18.98
C PRO A 20 -12.22 2.86 -17.93
N ARG A 21 -11.55 1.79 -18.34
CA ARG A 21 -10.96 0.80 -17.43
C ARG A 21 -9.56 1.16 -16.95
N PHE A 22 -8.90 2.09 -17.63
CA PHE A 22 -7.54 2.49 -17.30
C PHE A 22 -7.40 3.07 -15.88
N GLY A 23 -8.39 3.84 -15.43
CA GLY A 23 -8.43 4.40 -14.07
C GLY A 23 -8.42 3.33 -12.97
N GLU A 24 -9.19 2.25 -13.15
CA GLU A 24 -9.22 1.14 -12.19
C GLU A 24 -7.89 0.39 -12.13
N TYR A 25 -7.26 0.14 -13.27
CA TYR A 25 -5.95 -0.50 -13.33
C TYR A 25 -4.88 0.33 -12.63
N LYS A 26 -4.92 1.64 -12.81
CA LYS A 26 -4.00 2.56 -12.17
C LYS A 26 -4.17 2.57 -10.65
N THR A 27 -5.41 2.57 -10.17
CA THR A 27 -5.72 2.47 -8.75
C THR A 27 -5.22 1.15 -8.16
N ARG A 28 -5.47 0.03 -8.82
CA ARG A 28 -4.97 -1.29 -8.39
C ARG A 28 -3.44 -1.36 -8.36
N ALA A 29 -2.77 -0.78 -9.36
CA ALA A 29 -1.32 -0.71 -9.41
C ALA A 29 -0.74 0.10 -8.24
N ASN A 30 -1.36 1.21 -7.88
CA ASN A 30 -0.94 2.03 -6.74
C ASN A 30 -1.16 1.32 -5.40
N ILE A 31 -2.26 0.57 -5.26
CA ILE A 31 -2.50 -0.27 -4.09
C ILE A 31 -1.47 -1.39 -4.01
N ALA A 32 -1.15 -2.04 -5.13
CA ALA A 32 -0.11 -3.07 -5.19
C ALA A 32 1.27 -2.53 -4.79
N ALA A 33 1.59 -1.29 -5.14
CA ALA A 33 2.82 -0.62 -4.71
C ALA A 33 2.86 -0.44 -3.18
N MET A 34 1.76 -0.01 -2.56
CA MET A 34 1.67 0.07 -1.10
C MET A 34 1.84 -1.28 -0.43
N GLN A 35 1.21 -2.33 -0.97
CA GLN A 35 1.33 -3.70 -0.45
C GLN A 35 2.77 -4.21 -0.56
N SER A 36 3.42 -3.97 -1.67
CA SER A 36 4.82 -4.35 -1.88
C SER A 36 5.76 -3.66 -0.90
N ASP A 37 5.59 -2.36 -0.70
CA ASP A 37 6.41 -1.59 0.24
C ASP A 37 6.20 -2.04 1.69
N LEU A 38 4.97 -2.33 2.10
CA LEU A 38 4.68 -2.89 3.42
C LEU A 38 5.23 -4.32 3.58
N GLY A 39 5.22 -5.12 2.53
CA GLY A 39 5.84 -6.45 2.52
C GLY A 39 7.35 -6.37 2.75
N ASN A 40 8.03 -5.46 2.07
CA ASN A 40 9.46 -5.21 2.26
C ASN A 40 9.75 -4.67 3.67
N LEU A 41 8.92 -3.77 4.17
CA LEU A 41 9.02 -3.27 5.54
C LEU A 41 8.90 -4.38 6.57
N ARG A 42 7.94 -5.29 6.39
CA ARG A 42 7.75 -6.43 7.30
C ARG A 42 9.00 -7.30 7.37
N ILE A 43 9.60 -7.61 6.23
CA ILE A 43 10.83 -8.41 6.18
C ILE A 43 11.96 -7.68 6.90
N ALA A 44 12.14 -6.39 6.66
CA ALA A 44 13.18 -5.59 7.31
C ALA A 44 12.97 -5.47 8.83
N GLN A 45 11.73 -5.35 9.29
CA GLN A 45 11.38 -5.34 10.72
C GLN A 45 11.70 -6.68 11.39
N GLU A 46 11.41 -7.81 10.73
CA GLU A 46 11.73 -9.14 11.24
C GLU A 46 13.25 -9.36 11.31
N GLU A 47 13.98 -8.90 10.32
CA GLU A 47 15.45 -8.96 10.31
C GLU A 47 16.02 -8.11 11.45
N TYR A 48 15.55 -6.90 11.64
CA TYR A 48 15.96 -6.02 12.72
C TYR A 48 15.62 -6.63 14.10
N TRP A 49 14.43 -7.22 14.23
CA TRP A 49 14.02 -7.88 15.47
C TRP A 49 14.91 -9.08 15.81
N ALA A 50 15.33 -9.85 14.82
CA ALA A 50 16.23 -11.00 15.01
C ALA A 50 17.57 -10.58 15.61
N GLU A 51 18.07 -9.40 15.26
CA GLU A 51 19.34 -8.88 15.77
C GLU A 51 19.23 -8.11 17.09
N HIS A 52 18.17 -7.32 17.25
CA HIS A 52 18.03 -6.34 18.32
C HIS A 52 16.90 -6.66 19.32
N HIS A 53 16.04 -7.64 19.03
CA HIS A 53 14.86 -8.01 19.84
C HIS A 53 13.89 -6.86 20.10
N GLN A 54 13.80 -5.94 19.14
CA GLN A 54 12.86 -4.79 19.18
C GLN A 54 12.47 -4.39 17.76
N TYR A 55 11.29 -3.79 17.63
CA TYR A 55 10.83 -3.18 16.40
C TYR A 55 11.14 -1.68 16.39
N VAL A 56 11.30 -1.11 15.21
CA VAL A 56 11.70 0.29 15.02
C VAL A 56 10.55 1.08 14.39
N ALA A 57 10.39 2.33 14.84
CA ALA A 57 9.40 3.26 14.28
C ALA A 57 9.92 4.09 13.10
N ASP A 58 11.17 3.88 12.68
CA ASP A 58 11.81 4.67 11.63
C ASP A 58 12.19 3.82 10.42
N THR A 59 11.68 4.19 9.25
CA THR A 59 11.98 3.51 7.98
C THR A 59 13.43 3.67 7.54
N ALA A 60 14.07 4.78 7.92
CA ALA A 60 15.48 5.03 7.57
C ALA A 60 16.43 4.04 8.25
N SER A 61 16.18 3.72 9.52
CA SER A 61 16.96 2.72 10.27
C SER A 61 16.84 1.32 9.70
N LEU A 62 15.75 1.02 9.01
CA LEU A 62 15.50 -0.27 8.38
C LEU A 62 16.07 -0.36 6.94
N GLY A 63 16.52 0.76 6.37
CA GLY A 63 17.00 0.81 5.00
C GLY A 63 15.92 0.54 3.93
N VAL A 64 14.65 0.63 4.30
CA VAL A 64 13.54 0.38 3.39
C VAL A 64 13.34 1.55 2.44
N ARG A 65 13.35 1.26 1.14
CA ARG A 65 13.02 2.24 0.12
C ARG A 65 11.52 2.24 -0.13
N GLN A 66 10.92 3.42 -0.09
CA GLN A 66 9.52 3.61 -0.44
C GLN A 66 9.39 3.91 -1.92
N THR A 67 8.36 3.31 -2.54
CA THR A 67 8.00 3.64 -3.92
C THR A 67 7.60 5.11 -4.03
N THR A 68 7.81 5.71 -5.18
CA THR A 68 7.42 7.12 -5.42
C THR A 68 5.94 7.32 -5.09
N ASN A 69 5.63 8.37 -4.37
CA ASN A 69 4.28 8.75 -3.89
C ASN A 69 3.68 7.81 -2.82
N VAL A 70 4.41 6.82 -2.33
CA VAL A 70 4.03 6.03 -1.16
C VAL A 70 4.67 6.63 0.07
N THR A 71 3.89 6.80 1.14
CA THR A 71 4.35 7.24 2.45
C THR A 71 4.00 6.19 3.48
N ILE A 72 4.97 5.74 4.25
CA ILE A 72 4.78 4.76 5.32
C ILE A 72 4.97 5.44 6.67
N GLN A 73 4.02 5.25 7.55
CA GLN A 73 4.09 5.66 8.95
C GLN A 73 4.11 4.41 9.83
N ILE A 74 5.06 4.34 10.74
CA ILE A 74 5.23 3.22 11.66
C ILE A 74 4.97 3.69 13.08
N SER A 75 4.15 2.94 13.81
CA SER A 75 3.99 3.04 15.25
C SER A 75 4.55 1.78 15.88
N SER A 76 5.54 1.91 16.76
CA SER A 76 6.18 0.77 17.42
C SER A 76 6.05 0.89 18.93
N GLN A 77 5.74 -0.22 19.58
CA GLN A 77 5.77 -0.36 21.05
C GLN A 77 7.18 -0.71 21.57
N GLY A 78 8.19 -0.65 20.71
CA GLY A 78 9.57 -0.91 21.07
C GLY A 78 9.82 -2.34 21.58
N LEU A 79 10.36 -2.45 22.78
CA LEU A 79 10.66 -3.73 23.42
C LEU A 79 9.42 -4.56 23.78
N ALA A 80 8.25 -3.96 23.82
CA ALA A 80 7.00 -4.67 24.13
C ALA A 80 6.51 -5.59 23.01
N GLY A 81 7.18 -5.59 21.87
CA GLY A 81 7.04 -6.63 20.87
C GLY A 81 5.92 -6.44 19.86
N GLY A 82 5.66 -5.20 19.42
CA GLY A 82 4.68 -4.97 18.38
C GLY A 82 4.92 -3.70 17.57
N TYR A 83 4.41 -3.68 16.34
CA TYR A 83 4.36 -2.48 15.52
C TYR A 83 3.13 -2.49 14.61
N THR A 84 2.70 -1.32 14.22
CA THR A 84 1.70 -1.11 13.16
C THR A 84 2.29 -0.17 12.13
N ALA A 85 2.22 -0.54 10.87
CA ALA A 85 2.65 0.31 9.76
C ALA A 85 1.49 0.58 8.82
N VAL A 86 1.35 1.83 8.42
CA VAL A 86 0.31 2.30 7.51
C VAL A 86 0.97 2.93 6.29
N ALA A 87 0.62 2.44 5.11
CA ALA A 87 1.04 3.01 3.84
C ALA A 87 -0.11 3.77 3.19
N THR A 88 0.20 4.96 2.70
CA THR A 88 -0.72 5.79 1.91
C THR A 88 -0.06 6.13 0.58
N HIS A 89 -0.88 6.42 -0.43
CA HIS A 89 -0.40 6.78 -1.76
C HIS A 89 -1.09 8.06 -2.24
N THR A 90 -0.30 9.02 -2.72
CA THR A 90 -0.78 10.35 -3.12
C THR A 90 -1.87 10.29 -4.21
N ASN A 91 -1.75 9.35 -5.15
CA ASN A 91 -2.70 9.20 -6.27
C ASN A 91 -3.95 8.38 -5.91
N VAL A 92 -4.03 7.86 -4.70
CA VAL A 92 -5.19 7.08 -4.22
C VAL A 92 -5.61 7.63 -2.85
N PRO A 93 -6.08 8.88 -2.80
CA PRO A 93 -6.54 9.47 -1.55
C PRO A 93 -7.77 8.69 -1.03
N GLY A 94 -7.86 8.58 0.27
CA GLY A 94 -8.95 7.85 0.91
C GLY A 94 -8.74 6.34 1.06
N ARG A 95 -7.63 5.79 0.56
CA ARG A 95 -7.26 4.38 0.77
C ARG A 95 -5.90 4.26 1.43
N GLN A 96 -5.78 3.26 2.28
CA GLN A 96 -4.53 2.91 2.94
C GLN A 96 -4.35 1.41 3.04
N CYS A 97 -3.11 0.97 3.14
CA CYS A 97 -2.77 -0.40 3.49
C CYS A 97 -2.13 -0.42 4.88
N THR A 98 -2.45 -1.42 5.66
CA THR A 98 -1.97 -1.55 7.04
C THR A 98 -1.43 -2.94 7.28
N VAL A 99 -0.33 -3.03 8.01
CA VAL A 99 0.22 -4.27 8.55
C VAL A 99 0.49 -4.09 10.03
N ALA A 100 0.18 -5.10 10.82
CA ALA A 100 0.45 -5.10 12.25
C ALA A 100 1.10 -6.41 12.68
N MET A 101 1.97 -6.34 13.67
CA MET A 101 2.74 -7.46 14.18
C MET A 101 2.86 -7.38 15.70
N GLY A 102 2.95 -8.53 16.36
CA GLY A 102 3.12 -8.60 17.81
C GLY A 102 1.84 -8.27 18.57
N VAL A 103 1.98 -7.52 19.65
CA VAL A 103 0.87 -7.19 20.57
C VAL A 103 -0.18 -6.29 19.92
N GLU A 104 0.22 -5.53 18.90
CA GLU A 104 -0.65 -4.61 18.15
C GLU A 104 -1.62 -5.33 17.22
N ALA A 105 -1.31 -6.58 16.84
CA ALA A 105 -2.11 -7.33 15.90
C ALA A 105 -3.04 -8.32 16.59
N ALA A 106 -4.27 -8.47 16.07
CA ALA A 106 -5.11 -9.58 16.45
C ALA A 106 -4.43 -10.92 16.11
N PRO A 107 -4.64 -11.99 16.89
CA PRO A 107 -3.92 -13.26 16.70
C PRO A 107 -3.98 -13.87 15.30
N ARG A 108 -5.03 -13.56 14.53
CA ARG A 108 -5.22 -14.05 13.15
C ARG A 108 -4.66 -13.11 12.09
N GLU A 109 -4.20 -11.93 12.49
CA GLU A 109 -3.81 -10.84 11.58
C GLU A 109 -2.31 -10.56 11.60
N GLN A 110 -1.54 -11.40 12.28
CA GLN A 110 -0.09 -11.24 12.44
C GLN A 110 0.60 -11.17 11.06
N GLY A 111 1.10 -9.98 10.72
CA GLY A 111 1.81 -9.75 9.47
C GLY A 111 0.96 -9.75 8.20
N ALA A 112 -0.36 -9.87 8.31
CA ALA A 112 -1.25 -9.75 7.16
C ALA A 112 -1.38 -8.28 6.74
N ILE A 113 -1.39 -8.05 5.43
CA ILE A 113 -1.54 -6.71 4.86
C ILE A 113 -2.97 -6.51 4.41
N TYR A 114 -3.64 -5.54 5.00
CA TYR A 114 -5.01 -5.15 4.66
C TYR A 114 -5.02 -3.80 3.98
N CYS A 115 -5.75 -3.72 2.87
CA CYS A 115 -5.96 -2.46 2.16
C CYS A 115 -7.44 -2.12 2.14
N GLY A 116 -7.78 -0.92 2.55
CA GLY A 116 -9.15 -0.46 2.63
C GLY A 116 -9.28 1.05 2.70
N PRO A 117 -10.51 1.55 2.91
CA PRO A 117 -10.73 2.97 3.11
C PRO A 117 -10.05 3.45 4.39
N ILE A 118 -9.58 4.69 4.38
CA ILE A 118 -9.05 5.33 5.59
C ILE A 118 -10.23 5.46 6.57
N PRO A 119 -10.11 4.92 7.80
CA PRO A 119 -11.16 5.09 8.80
C PRO A 119 -11.36 6.56 9.09
N ALA A 120 -12.62 6.98 9.15
CA ALA A 120 -12.94 8.34 9.56
C ALA A 120 -12.35 8.59 10.95
N ALA A 121 -11.75 9.76 11.15
CA ALA A 121 -11.30 10.16 12.48
C ALA A 121 -12.48 10.01 13.46
N PRO A 122 -12.27 9.42 14.66
CA PRO A 122 -13.33 9.33 15.64
C PRO A 122 -13.85 10.74 15.89
N SER A 123 -15.14 10.92 15.62
CA SER A 123 -15.79 12.18 15.94
C SER A 123 -15.72 12.33 17.46
N VAL A 124 -14.90 13.27 17.91
CA VAL A 124 -14.86 13.65 19.31
C VAL A 124 -16.21 14.30 19.63
N PRO A 125 -17.01 13.75 20.54
CA PRO A 125 -18.27 14.40 20.92
C PRO A 125 -18.04 15.74 21.62
#